data_e279b334a6eeb6686ae3990e008e688a
#
_entry.id   e279b334a6eeb6686ae3990e008e688a
#
_cell.length_a   1.000
_cell.length_b   1.000
_cell.length_c   1.000
_cell.angle_alpha   90.00
_cell.angle_beta   90.00
_cell.angle_gamma   90.00
#
_symmetry.space_group_name_H-M   'P 1'
#
loop_
_entity.id
_entity.type
_entity.pdbx_description
1 polymer ?
#
loop_
_entity_poly.entity_id
_entity_poly.type
_entity_poly.pdbx_seq_one_letter_code
_entity_poly.pdbx_strand_id
1 'polypeptide(L)'
;PQGGRGYHVLAALISETRLCYGPWNGTEQDVALAEQWLPSGRTVAERFDGDRVPAVAELLRRYLTSHGPATLRDFAWWTKLSLGEIRRALPLIVDDLEADGAAEPAYWRPGLLDEVAALGRASSAPLLLPGFDEFVLGYQDRTFAMTEAEHQRIVPGNNGVFKKTVVQGAQ
;
A
#
# COMPACT_ATOMS: atom_id res chain seq x y z
N PRO A 1 -1.99 -20.85 -27.68
CA PRO A 1 -2.77 -20.51 -26.49
C PRO A 1 -2.52 -21.48 -25.33
N GLN A 2 -1.29 -22.04 -25.14
CA GLN A 2 -0.97 -22.93 -24.02
C GLN A 2 -0.29 -22.22 -22.84
N GLY A 3 0.02 -20.93 -22.97
CA GLY A 3 0.72 -20.16 -21.92
C GLY A 3 -0.13 -19.74 -20.71
N GLY A 4 -1.45 -19.72 -20.80
CA GLY A 4 -2.32 -19.22 -19.73
C GLY A 4 -2.38 -20.10 -18.48
N ARG A 5 -2.36 -21.43 -18.61
CA ARG A 5 -2.50 -22.32 -17.46
C ARG A 5 -1.28 -22.29 -16.52
N GLY A 6 -0.07 -22.27 -17.09
CA GLY A 6 1.17 -22.17 -16.30
C GLY A 6 1.23 -20.88 -15.48
N TYR A 7 0.85 -19.76 -16.08
CA TYR A 7 0.77 -18.48 -15.37
C TYR A 7 -0.21 -18.51 -14.18
N HIS A 8 -1.41 -19.06 -14.38
CA HIS A 8 -2.40 -19.17 -13.30
C HIS A 8 -1.95 -20.09 -12.16
N VAL A 9 -1.26 -21.18 -12.47
CA VAL A 9 -0.68 -22.08 -11.44
C VAL A 9 0.40 -21.35 -10.66
N LEU A 10 1.32 -20.66 -11.33
CA LEU A 10 2.37 -19.86 -10.68
C LEU A 10 1.75 -18.76 -9.81
N ALA A 11 0.78 -18.01 -10.34
CA ALA A 11 0.11 -16.97 -9.59
C ALA A 11 -0.59 -17.52 -8.32
N ALA A 12 -1.24 -18.67 -8.42
CA ALA A 12 -1.87 -19.34 -7.27
C ALA A 12 -0.82 -19.74 -6.23
N LEU A 13 0.26 -20.40 -6.64
CA LEU A 13 1.34 -20.82 -5.73
C LEU A 13 2.07 -19.65 -5.08
N ILE A 14 2.22 -18.52 -5.79
CA ILE A 14 2.76 -17.26 -5.21
C ILE A 14 1.77 -16.68 -4.21
N SER A 15 0.48 -16.65 -4.52
CA SER A 15 -0.55 -16.16 -3.60
C SER A 15 -0.67 -17.02 -2.33
N GLU A 16 -0.37 -18.32 -2.44
CA GLU A 16 -0.30 -19.24 -1.30
C GLU A 16 1.03 -19.17 -0.55
N THR A 17 1.93 -18.26 -0.94
CA THR A 17 3.30 -18.14 -0.38
C THR A 17 4.16 -19.40 -0.48
N ARG A 18 3.83 -20.31 -1.40
CA ARG A 18 4.65 -21.50 -1.69
C ARG A 18 5.81 -21.21 -2.62
N LEU A 19 5.59 -20.27 -3.54
CA LEU A 19 6.60 -19.70 -4.41
C LEU A 19 6.75 -18.20 -4.16
N CYS A 20 7.90 -17.66 -4.50
CA CYS A 20 8.15 -16.22 -4.54
C CYS A 20 9.04 -15.88 -5.74
N TYR A 21 9.08 -14.61 -6.08
CA TYR A 21 10.09 -14.14 -7.02
C TYR A 21 11.47 -14.19 -6.36
N GLY A 22 12.40 -14.82 -7.03
CA GLY A 22 13.79 -15.01 -6.61
C GLY A 22 14.73 -13.97 -7.22
N PRO A 23 16.01 -14.30 -7.42
CA PRO A 23 16.99 -13.39 -7.99
C PRO A 23 16.72 -13.07 -9.46
N TRP A 24 17.26 -11.95 -9.90
CA TRP A 24 17.32 -11.60 -11.31
C TRP A 24 18.44 -12.36 -12.00
N ASN A 25 18.12 -13.08 -13.09
CA ASN A 25 19.12 -13.90 -13.83
C ASN A 25 19.79 -13.17 -15.00
N GLY A 26 19.50 -11.87 -15.14
CA GLY A 26 20.02 -11.03 -16.22
C GLY A 26 18.99 -10.74 -17.33
N THR A 27 17.95 -11.56 -17.46
CA THR A 27 16.87 -11.40 -18.45
C THR A 27 15.51 -11.27 -17.80
N GLU A 28 15.26 -12.11 -16.80
CA GLU A 28 13.99 -12.14 -16.07
C GLU A 28 14.21 -12.52 -14.61
N GLN A 29 13.19 -12.40 -13.81
CA GLN A 29 13.22 -12.77 -12.40
C GLN A 29 12.89 -14.26 -12.26
N ASP A 30 13.79 -15.01 -11.59
CA ASP A 30 13.56 -16.41 -11.31
C ASP A 30 12.39 -16.61 -10.32
N VAL A 31 11.85 -17.82 -10.29
CA VAL A 31 10.87 -18.24 -9.30
C VAL A 31 11.55 -19.25 -8.36
N ALA A 32 11.41 -19.02 -7.06
CA ALA A 32 12.02 -19.84 -6.02
C ALA A 32 10.97 -20.41 -5.06
N LEU A 33 11.31 -21.49 -4.37
CA LEU A 33 10.53 -21.96 -3.24
C LEU A 33 10.61 -20.94 -2.09
N ALA A 34 9.47 -20.45 -1.61
CA ALA A 34 9.44 -19.43 -0.58
C ALA A 34 10.16 -19.85 0.70
N GLU A 35 10.00 -21.12 1.11
CA GLU A 35 10.66 -21.68 2.31
C GLU A 35 12.20 -21.74 2.21
N GLN A 36 12.75 -21.77 0.98
CA GLN A 36 14.19 -21.82 0.76
C GLN A 36 14.81 -20.43 0.52
N TRP A 37 14.00 -19.51 0.02
CA TRP A 37 14.46 -18.19 -0.40
C TRP A 37 14.21 -17.10 0.65
N LEU A 38 13.07 -17.17 1.34
CA LEU A 38 12.73 -16.17 2.36
C LEU A 38 13.41 -16.53 3.70
N PRO A 39 13.88 -15.53 4.44
CA PRO A 39 14.35 -15.77 5.81
C PRO A 39 13.27 -16.40 6.68
N SER A 40 13.64 -17.34 7.53
CA SER A 40 12.75 -17.90 8.56
C SER A 40 12.20 -16.82 9.51
N GLY A 41 11.08 -17.07 10.17
CA GLY A 41 10.46 -16.13 11.10
C GLY A 41 9.72 -14.98 10.42
N ARG A 42 9.37 -15.12 9.13
CA ARG A 42 8.72 -14.05 8.34
C ARG A 42 7.27 -14.28 7.99
N THR A 43 6.77 -15.50 8.19
CA THR A 43 5.36 -15.82 7.91
C THR A 43 4.44 -15.33 9.03
N VAL A 44 3.14 -15.21 8.74
CA VAL A 44 2.13 -14.86 9.73
C VAL A 44 2.08 -15.91 10.85
N ALA A 45 2.24 -17.20 10.50
CA ALA A 45 2.28 -18.28 11.46
C ALA A 45 3.46 -18.13 12.46
N GLU A 46 4.64 -17.82 11.96
CA GLU A 46 5.85 -17.69 12.78
C GLU A 46 5.89 -16.41 13.63
N ARG A 47 5.33 -15.31 13.12
CA ARG A 47 5.40 -14.00 13.79
C ARG A 47 4.22 -13.71 14.71
N PHE A 48 3.07 -14.30 14.43
CA PHE A 48 1.80 -13.96 15.06
C PHE A 48 1.02 -15.20 15.49
N ASP A 49 1.68 -16.36 15.59
CA ASP A 49 1.03 -17.64 15.93
C ASP A 49 -0.19 -17.98 15.05
N GLY A 50 -0.17 -17.50 13.81
CA GLY A 50 -1.29 -17.62 12.87
C GLY A 50 -2.45 -16.65 13.12
N ASP A 51 -2.39 -15.82 14.15
CA ASP A 51 -3.43 -14.83 14.43
C ASP A 51 -3.40 -13.68 13.40
N ARG A 52 -4.53 -13.53 12.71
CA ARG A 52 -4.68 -12.49 11.69
C ARG A 52 -4.83 -11.08 12.26
N VAL A 53 -5.37 -10.93 13.48
CA VAL A 53 -5.65 -9.60 14.03
C VAL A 53 -4.36 -8.81 14.26
N PRO A 54 -3.35 -9.31 14.99
CA PRO A 54 -2.07 -8.61 15.13
C PRO A 54 -1.30 -8.51 13.79
N ALA A 55 -1.44 -9.48 12.88
CA ALA A 55 -0.84 -9.38 11.55
C ALA A 55 -1.43 -8.23 10.73
N VAL A 56 -2.76 -8.05 10.75
CA VAL A 56 -3.44 -6.92 10.11
C VAL A 56 -3.07 -5.61 10.80
N ALA A 57 -2.95 -5.59 12.13
CA ALA A 57 -2.52 -4.40 12.87
C ALA A 57 -1.11 -3.94 12.45
N GLU A 58 -0.16 -4.87 12.33
CA GLU A 58 1.20 -4.55 11.88
C GLU A 58 1.20 -4.03 10.42
N LEU A 59 0.42 -4.62 9.53
CA LEU A 59 0.29 -4.15 8.15
C LEU A 59 -0.35 -2.75 8.09
N LEU A 60 -1.40 -2.52 8.87
CA LEU A 60 -2.06 -1.22 9.00
C LEU A 60 -1.09 -0.15 9.54
N ARG A 61 -0.34 -0.48 10.59
CA ARG A 61 0.67 0.43 11.15
C ARG A 61 1.69 0.84 10.10
N ARG A 62 2.21 -0.10 9.31
CA ARG A 62 3.16 0.20 8.22
C ARG A 62 2.54 1.08 7.14
N TYR A 63 1.31 0.78 6.75
CA TYR A 63 0.61 1.58 5.77
C TYR A 63 0.43 3.02 6.28
N LEU A 64 -0.10 3.22 7.49
CA LEU A 64 -0.31 4.55 8.05
C LEU A 64 1.00 5.32 8.32
N THR A 65 2.10 4.60 8.56
CA THR A 65 3.44 5.21 8.69
C THR A 65 3.94 5.77 7.36
N SER A 66 3.68 5.08 6.24
CA SER A 66 4.20 5.44 4.91
C SER A 66 3.21 6.23 4.05
N HIS A 67 1.90 6.06 4.28
CA HIS A 67 0.82 6.67 3.49
C HIS A 67 -0.02 7.69 4.28
N GLY A 68 0.24 7.84 5.58
CA GLY A 68 -0.51 8.82 6.39
C GLY A 68 -0.30 10.27 5.91
N PRO A 69 -1.30 11.14 6.06
CA PRO A 69 -2.65 10.88 6.60
C PRO A 69 -3.51 10.00 5.67
N ALA A 70 -4.07 8.92 6.20
CA ALA A 70 -4.92 8.02 5.43
C ALA A 70 -6.05 7.42 6.29
N THR A 71 -7.17 7.11 5.67
CA THR A 71 -8.33 6.53 6.34
C THR A 71 -8.28 4.99 6.35
N LEU A 72 -9.11 4.37 7.19
CA LEU A 72 -9.30 2.91 7.14
C LEU A 72 -9.93 2.44 5.82
N ARG A 73 -10.64 3.33 5.10
CA ARG A 73 -11.20 3.02 3.78
C ARG A 73 -10.11 2.94 2.72
N ASP A 74 -9.11 3.82 2.79
CA ASP A 74 -7.95 3.78 1.90
C ASP A 74 -7.19 2.46 2.10
N PHE A 75 -6.93 2.09 3.35
CA PHE A 75 -6.29 0.81 3.65
C PHE A 75 -7.12 -0.40 3.21
N ALA A 76 -8.45 -0.38 3.40
CA ALA A 76 -9.35 -1.43 2.92
C ALA A 76 -9.32 -1.53 1.39
N TRP A 77 -9.31 -0.39 0.70
CA TRP A 77 -9.20 -0.34 -0.75
C TRP A 77 -7.87 -0.90 -1.24
N TRP A 78 -6.76 -0.54 -0.59
CA TRP A 78 -5.41 -0.97 -0.93
C TRP A 78 -5.20 -2.47 -0.72
N THR A 79 -5.61 -2.99 0.45
CA THR A 79 -5.41 -4.39 0.85
C THR A 79 -6.49 -5.35 0.37
N LYS A 80 -7.69 -4.85 0.04
CA LYS A 80 -8.93 -5.61 -0.17
C LYS A 80 -9.41 -6.36 1.08
N LEU A 81 -8.90 -6.00 2.26
CA LEU A 81 -9.42 -6.48 3.54
C LEU A 81 -10.77 -5.82 3.87
N SER A 82 -11.61 -6.53 4.60
CA SER A 82 -12.87 -5.95 5.06
C SER A 82 -12.63 -4.89 6.15
N LEU A 83 -13.47 -3.84 6.16
CA LEU A 83 -13.43 -2.83 7.24
C LEU A 83 -13.65 -3.46 8.63
N GLY A 84 -14.40 -4.56 8.72
CA GLY A 84 -14.59 -5.29 9.97
C GLY A 84 -13.29 -5.91 10.51
N GLU A 85 -12.44 -6.48 9.65
CA GLU A 85 -11.13 -6.99 10.03
C GLU A 85 -10.21 -5.86 10.48
N ILE A 86 -10.18 -4.77 9.72
CA ILE A 86 -9.33 -3.61 10.00
C ILE A 86 -9.72 -2.96 11.33
N ARG A 87 -11.02 -2.78 11.59
CA ARG A 87 -11.52 -2.21 12.86
C ARG A 87 -11.20 -3.07 14.07
N ARG A 88 -11.09 -4.40 13.92
CA ARG A 88 -10.63 -5.27 15.03
C ARG A 88 -9.13 -5.12 15.30
N ALA A 89 -8.36 -4.78 14.29
CA ALA A 89 -6.92 -4.60 14.39
C ALA A 89 -6.50 -3.22 14.92
N LEU A 90 -7.27 -2.17 14.59
CA LEU A 90 -6.95 -0.79 14.95
C LEU A 90 -6.67 -0.57 16.45
N PRO A 91 -7.44 -1.12 17.42
CA PRO A 91 -7.16 -0.91 18.84
C PRO A 91 -5.78 -1.36 19.31
N LEU A 92 -5.10 -2.22 18.56
CA LEU A 92 -3.74 -2.68 18.89
C LEU A 92 -2.65 -1.66 18.58
N ILE A 93 -2.97 -0.61 17.81
CA ILE A 93 -1.99 0.36 17.31
C ILE A 93 -2.45 1.81 17.42
N VAL A 94 -3.71 2.08 17.80
CA VAL A 94 -4.29 3.43 17.75
C VAL A 94 -3.57 4.41 18.69
N ASP A 95 -3.04 3.95 19.80
CA ASP A 95 -2.32 4.77 20.76
C ASP A 95 -0.92 5.23 20.23
N ASP A 96 -0.42 4.56 19.19
CA ASP A 96 0.84 4.91 18.51
C ASP A 96 0.61 5.83 17.28
N LEU A 97 -0.60 6.34 17.07
CA LEU A 97 -0.99 7.13 15.92
C LEU A 97 -1.55 8.48 16.33
N GLU A 98 -1.44 9.46 15.45
CA GLU A 98 -2.19 10.71 15.47
C GLU A 98 -3.38 10.61 14.52
N ALA A 99 -4.42 11.42 14.74
CA ALA A 99 -5.61 11.48 13.91
C ALA A 99 -6.22 12.89 13.89
N ASP A 100 -6.98 13.19 12.82
CA ASP A 100 -7.64 14.49 12.65
C ASP A 100 -8.93 14.69 13.47
N GLY A 101 -9.41 13.63 14.15
CA GLY A 101 -10.61 13.68 14.98
C GLY A 101 -11.93 13.74 14.20
N ALA A 102 -11.92 13.53 12.88
CA ALA A 102 -13.14 13.49 12.07
C ALA A 102 -14.00 12.26 12.38
N ALA A 103 -15.25 12.23 11.89
CA ALA A 103 -16.15 11.08 12.06
C ALA A 103 -15.61 9.80 11.35
N GLU A 104 -14.92 9.96 10.23
CA GLU A 104 -14.08 8.94 9.60
C GLU A 104 -12.65 9.47 9.61
N PRO A 105 -11.86 9.19 10.68
CA PRO A 105 -10.56 9.81 10.85
C PRO A 105 -9.53 9.37 9.80
N ALA A 106 -8.71 10.31 9.39
CA ALA A 106 -7.41 10.02 8.82
C ALA A 106 -6.39 9.83 9.96
N TYR A 107 -5.52 8.84 9.81
CA TYR A 107 -4.48 8.49 10.78
C TYR A 107 -3.11 8.64 10.16
N TRP A 108 -2.12 8.99 10.98
CA TRP A 108 -0.73 9.10 10.58
C TRP A 108 0.22 8.80 11.74
N ARG A 109 1.50 8.63 11.44
CA ARG A 109 2.54 8.47 12.46
C ARG A 109 2.78 9.75 13.24
N PRO A 110 3.15 9.68 14.52
CA PRO A 110 3.51 10.85 15.32
C PRO A 110 4.60 11.70 14.66
N GLY A 111 4.44 13.01 14.78
CA GLY A 111 5.41 14.00 14.28
C GLY A 111 5.39 14.24 12.78
N LEU A 112 4.52 13.58 12.01
CA LEU A 112 4.44 13.77 10.56
C LEU A 112 4.16 15.22 10.17
N LEU A 113 3.20 15.86 10.83
CA LEU A 113 2.80 17.23 10.49
C LEU A 113 3.91 18.25 10.80
N ASP A 114 4.68 18.04 11.88
CA ASP A 114 5.83 18.87 12.22
C ASP A 114 6.95 18.72 11.18
N GLU A 115 7.20 17.50 10.72
CA GLU A 115 8.18 17.25 9.65
C GLU A 115 7.75 17.93 8.34
N VAL A 116 6.47 17.83 7.96
CA VAL A 116 5.95 18.51 6.77
C VAL A 116 6.08 20.04 6.93
N ALA A 117 5.75 20.58 8.09
CA ALA A 117 5.92 22.01 8.37
C ALA A 117 7.40 22.45 8.27
N ALA A 118 8.31 21.61 8.73
CA ALA A 118 9.76 21.88 8.67
C ALA A 118 10.32 21.88 7.23
N LEU A 119 9.70 21.13 6.30
CA LEU A 119 10.08 21.15 4.89
C LEU A 119 9.82 22.51 4.21
N GLY A 120 8.83 23.26 4.68
CA GLY A 120 8.49 24.58 4.13
C GLY A 120 8.29 24.52 2.62
N ARG A 121 9.00 25.38 1.86
CA ARG A 121 8.87 25.41 0.39
C ARG A 121 9.33 24.14 -0.33
N ALA A 122 10.13 23.31 0.29
CA ALA A 122 10.59 22.05 -0.31
C ALA A 122 9.42 21.06 -0.52
N SER A 123 8.37 21.12 0.32
CA SER A 123 7.17 20.31 0.16
C SER A 123 6.38 20.62 -1.12
N SER A 124 6.59 21.78 -1.72
CA SER A 124 5.91 22.20 -2.96
C SER A 124 6.77 22.02 -4.22
N ALA A 125 7.93 21.36 -4.10
CA ALA A 125 8.75 21.06 -5.27
C ALA A 125 8.04 20.06 -6.19
N PRO A 126 8.15 20.21 -7.54
CA PRO A 126 7.53 19.29 -8.45
C PRO A 126 8.20 17.90 -8.35
N LEU A 127 7.39 16.85 -8.27
CA LEU A 127 7.82 15.45 -8.26
C LEU A 127 7.39 14.79 -9.55
N LEU A 128 8.32 14.07 -10.18
CA LEU A 128 8.04 13.21 -11.34
C LEU A 128 7.74 11.81 -10.85
N LEU A 129 6.50 11.37 -11.04
CA LEU A 129 6.05 10.05 -10.60
C LEU A 129 5.95 9.10 -11.79
N PRO A 130 6.42 7.85 -11.66
CA PRO A 130 6.23 6.83 -12.68
C PRO A 130 4.73 6.49 -12.85
N GLY A 131 4.40 5.71 -13.88
CA GLY A 131 3.09 5.07 -13.94
C GLY A 131 2.92 4.08 -12.80
N PHE A 132 1.71 3.97 -12.26
CA PHE A 132 1.41 3.10 -11.11
C PHE A 132 2.16 3.48 -9.81
N ASP A 133 2.41 4.77 -9.60
CA ASP A 133 3.02 5.24 -8.35
C ASP A 133 2.04 5.16 -7.17
N GLU A 134 2.55 4.76 -6.00
CA GLU A 134 1.75 4.60 -4.77
C GLU A 134 1.15 5.91 -4.26
N PHE A 135 1.72 7.07 -4.59
CA PHE A 135 1.12 8.37 -4.28
C PHE A 135 -0.30 8.49 -4.87
N VAL A 136 -0.57 7.83 -5.99
CA VAL A 136 -1.90 7.79 -6.63
C VAL A 136 -2.64 6.49 -6.30
N LEU A 137 -1.93 5.35 -6.28
CA LEU A 137 -2.53 4.02 -6.09
C LEU A 137 -2.87 3.72 -4.63
N GLY A 138 -2.18 4.30 -3.68
CA GLY A 138 -2.30 3.98 -2.27
C GLY A 138 -3.65 4.35 -1.65
N TYR A 139 -4.48 5.14 -2.33
CA TYR A 139 -5.69 5.73 -1.75
C TYR A 139 -6.95 5.44 -2.56
N GLN A 140 -8.07 5.28 -1.87
CA GLN A 140 -9.39 5.21 -2.48
C GLN A 140 -9.84 6.60 -2.95
N ASP A 141 -9.77 7.58 -2.06
CA ASP A 141 -10.02 8.98 -2.37
C ASP A 141 -8.71 9.66 -2.79
N ARG A 142 -8.70 10.26 -3.96
CA ARG A 142 -7.54 10.95 -4.56
C ARG A 142 -7.77 12.45 -4.70
N THR A 143 -8.86 12.96 -4.14
CA THR A 143 -9.22 14.39 -4.26
C THR A 143 -8.23 15.32 -3.56
N PHE A 144 -7.42 14.80 -2.64
CA PHE A 144 -6.32 15.52 -2.02
C PHE A 144 -5.21 15.89 -3.02
N ALA A 145 -5.04 15.11 -4.10
CA ALA A 145 -3.94 15.26 -5.05
C ALA A 145 -4.38 15.76 -6.41
N MET A 146 -5.65 15.61 -6.77
CA MET A 146 -6.12 15.91 -8.12
C MET A 146 -7.62 16.14 -8.19
N THR A 147 -8.04 16.93 -9.17
CA THR A 147 -9.44 17.07 -9.55
C THR A 147 -9.93 15.85 -10.35
N GLU A 148 -11.25 15.66 -10.46
CA GLU A 148 -11.83 14.60 -11.30
C GLU A 148 -11.37 14.69 -12.76
N ALA A 149 -11.24 15.91 -13.30
CA ALA A 149 -10.75 16.10 -14.66
C ALA A 149 -9.29 15.65 -14.85
N GLU A 150 -8.45 15.85 -13.85
CA GLU A 150 -7.07 15.37 -13.83
C GLU A 150 -7.03 13.86 -13.66
N HIS A 151 -7.87 13.30 -12.78
CA HIS A 151 -8.01 11.86 -12.61
C HIS A 151 -8.33 11.17 -13.94
N GLN A 152 -9.28 11.70 -14.72
CA GLN A 152 -9.63 11.15 -16.04
C GLN A 152 -8.48 11.24 -17.06
N ARG A 153 -7.57 12.21 -16.92
CA ARG A 153 -6.35 12.28 -17.75
C ARG A 153 -5.31 11.26 -17.35
N ILE A 154 -5.19 10.98 -16.04
CA ILE A 154 -4.22 10.03 -15.47
C ILE A 154 -4.69 8.59 -15.66
N VAL A 155 -6.00 8.34 -15.46
CA VAL A 155 -6.65 7.01 -15.58
C VAL A 155 -7.81 7.08 -16.56
N PRO A 156 -7.57 7.18 -17.86
CA PRO A 156 -8.63 7.37 -18.86
C PRO A 156 -9.68 6.27 -18.78
N GLY A 157 -10.94 6.67 -18.61
CA GLY A 157 -12.06 5.74 -18.53
C GLY A 157 -12.00 4.74 -17.36
N ASN A 158 -11.24 5.05 -16.32
CA ASN A 158 -11.05 4.16 -15.15
C ASN A 158 -10.58 2.75 -15.53
N ASN A 159 -9.78 2.64 -16.58
CA ASN A 159 -9.32 1.35 -17.13
C ASN A 159 -8.23 0.64 -16.30
N GLY A 160 -7.85 1.22 -15.15
CA GLY A 160 -6.82 0.68 -14.27
C GLY A 160 -5.38 0.92 -14.74
N VAL A 161 -5.17 1.64 -15.83
CA VAL A 161 -3.83 2.01 -16.32
C VAL A 161 -3.51 3.42 -15.88
N PHE A 162 -2.55 3.55 -14.97
CA PHE A 162 -2.10 4.84 -14.41
C PHE A 162 -0.91 5.38 -15.21
N LYS A 163 -1.05 6.58 -15.73
CA LYS A 163 0.01 7.26 -16.48
C LYS A 163 1.06 7.86 -15.55
N LYS A 164 2.24 8.14 -16.14
CA LYS A 164 3.26 8.98 -15.50
C LYS A 164 2.69 10.38 -15.25
N THR A 165 2.98 10.96 -14.09
CA THR A 165 2.43 12.25 -13.66
C THR A 165 3.51 13.17 -13.11
N VAL A 166 3.20 14.45 -13.06
CA VAL A 166 3.92 15.46 -12.28
C VAL A 166 2.98 15.94 -11.20
N VAL A 167 3.42 15.87 -9.95
CA VAL A 167 2.69 16.41 -8.80
C VAL A 167 3.45 17.61 -8.27
N GLN A 168 2.75 18.70 -7.99
CA GLN A 168 3.34 19.91 -7.41
C GLN A 168 2.36 20.51 -6.40
N GLY A 169 2.86 20.78 -5.19
CA GLY A 169 2.09 21.49 -4.17
C GLY A 169 0.83 20.72 -3.77
N ALA A 170 0.91 19.41 -3.64
CA ALA A 170 -0.19 18.62 -3.09
C ALA A 170 -0.53 19.17 -1.70
N GLN A 171 -1.75 19.69 -1.56
CA GLN A 171 -2.26 20.28 -0.31
C GLN A 171 -3.01 19.24 0.49
#